data_5de6ce0eadb8be5216dfa357bb2586d6
#
_entry.id   5de6ce0eadb8be5216dfa357bb2586d6
#
_cell.length_a   1.000
_cell.length_b   1.000
_cell.length_c   1.000
_cell.angle_alpha   90.00
_cell.angle_beta   90.00
_cell.angle_gamma   90.00
#
_symmetry.space_group_name_H-M   'P 1'
#
loop_
_entity.id
_entity.type
_entity.pdbx_description
1 polymer ?
#
loop_
_entity_poly.entity_id
_entity_poly.type
_entity_poly.pdbx_seq_one_letter_code
_entity_poly.pdbx_strand_id
1 'polypeptide(L)'
;MNLMKRSLVPLMTAGTLLLTAAAPAPPDDGKLRIICFGAHPDDCEIQIGGVAALWAAKGHHVKLVSVTNGDIGHWREAGGPLALRRKAEAEQADKILGVTSQVLDIHDGELLPTLENRRLITRLIREWKADVVIAPRPNDYHPDHRYTGVLVQDSAYMVTVPFFCPDVPCLKNNPVFLYNPDSFQKPNPFQPDIAIAIDPVIQKKLDALDALESQFYEGGANGYPELIPTDPAKQQERHRQVRAGFEQRAQNLAHRFRSKLAEFYGQDKAASIHYAEAFEICEYGRRPDTEELKKLFPFFGE
;
A
#
# COMPACT_ATOMS: atom_id res chain seq x y z
N MET A 1 -45.92 28.06 49.57
CA MET A 1 -45.87 27.35 48.31
C MET A 1 -44.46 27.61 47.71
N ASN A 2 -43.50 26.75 48.10
CA ASN A 2 -42.07 26.93 47.76
C ASN A 2 -41.73 26.13 46.49
N LEU A 3 -41.40 26.86 45.40
CA LEU A 3 -40.86 26.26 44.19
C LEU A 3 -39.35 25.99 44.36
N MET A 4 -38.99 24.75 44.46
CA MET A 4 -37.58 24.29 44.38
C MET A 4 -37.09 24.44 42.92
N LYS A 5 -36.14 25.36 42.71
CA LYS A 5 -35.36 25.45 41.47
C LYS A 5 -34.37 24.27 41.43
N ARG A 6 -34.59 23.33 40.51
CA ARG A 6 -33.59 22.30 40.19
C ARG A 6 -32.58 22.90 39.20
N SER A 7 -31.33 23.06 39.66
CA SER A 7 -30.19 23.39 38.78
C SER A 7 -29.78 22.11 38.04
N LEU A 8 -29.88 22.12 36.71
CA LEU A 8 -29.26 21.13 35.84
C LEU A 8 -27.79 21.50 35.67
N VAL A 9 -26.90 20.67 36.17
CA VAL A 9 -25.46 20.74 35.89
C VAL A 9 -25.21 19.93 34.60
N PRO A 10 -24.66 20.50 33.53
CA PRO A 10 -24.33 19.74 32.35
C PRO A 10 -23.11 18.82 32.61
N LEU A 11 -23.31 17.54 32.46
CA LEU A 11 -22.23 16.54 32.50
C LEU A 11 -21.43 16.67 31.20
N MET A 12 -20.29 17.36 31.25
CA MET A 12 -19.31 17.32 30.16
C MET A 12 -18.61 15.97 30.15
N THR A 13 -18.99 15.08 29.27
CA THR A 13 -18.22 13.88 28.94
C THR A 13 -17.01 14.29 28.10
N ALA A 14 -15.85 14.34 28.75
CA ALA A 14 -14.57 14.44 28.03
C ALA A 14 -14.35 13.15 27.24
N GLY A 15 -14.63 13.18 25.96
CA GLY A 15 -14.24 12.13 25.04
C GLY A 15 -12.71 12.09 24.94
N THR A 16 -12.10 11.07 25.52
CA THR A 16 -10.66 10.82 25.35
C THR A 16 -10.46 10.33 23.92
N LEU A 17 -9.97 11.22 23.03
CA LEU A 17 -9.46 10.83 21.72
C LEU A 17 -8.22 9.94 22.00
N LEU A 18 -8.37 8.65 21.81
CA LEU A 18 -7.23 7.73 21.71
C LEU A 18 -6.52 8.03 20.38
N LEU A 19 -5.55 8.96 20.40
CA LEU A 19 -4.58 9.06 19.33
C LEU A 19 -3.79 7.74 19.32
N THR A 20 -4.04 6.89 18.35
CA THR A 20 -3.14 5.79 18.04
C THR A 20 -1.80 6.41 17.64
N ALA A 21 -0.81 6.29 18.51
CA ALA A 21 0.52 6.81 18.24
C ALA A 21 1.05 6.15 16.95
N ALA A 22 1.36 6.98 15.96
CA ALA A 22 2.05 6.50 14.76
C ALA A 22 3.35 5.81 15.18
N ALA A 23 3.68 4.69 14.53
CA ALA A 23 4.94 4.02 14.78
C ALA A 23 6.11 5.03 14.59
N PRO A 24 7.08 5.06 15.49
CA PRO A 24 8.18 6.02 15.41
C PRO A 24 8.92 5.87 14.07
N ALA A 25 9.43 7.00 13.57
CA ALA A 25 10.27 6.99 12.36
C ALA A 25 11.47 6.06 12.58
N PRO A 26 11.90 5.31 11.56
CA PRO A 26 13.09 4.46 11.66
C PRO A 26 14.34 5.31 11.94
N PRO A 27 15.38 4.71 12.56
CA PRO A 27 16.63 5.40 12.90
C PRO A 27 17.32 5.94 11.65
N ASP A 28 18.16 6.97 11.81
CA ASP A 28 19.02 7.47 10.74
C ASP A 28 20.27 6.59 10.62
N ASP A 29 20.13 5.49 9.90
CA ASP A 29 21.11 4.40 9.75
C ASP A 29 21.66 4.29 8.32
N GLY A 30 21.36 5.28 7.45
CA GLY A 30 21.76 5.28 6.05
C GLY A 30 20.96 4.32 5.16
N LYS A 31 19.88 3.73 5.69
CA LYS A 31 18.98 2.87 4.93
C LYS A 31 17.89 3.68 4.24
N LEU A 32 17.43 3.20 3.10
CA LEU A 32 16.29 3.79 2.40
C LEU A 32 15.02 3.62 3.22
N ARG A 33 14.13 4.61 3.09
CA ARG A 33 12.80 4.63 3.71
C ARG A 33 11.76 4.69 2.61
N ILE A 34 11.07 3.58 2.44
CA ILE A 34 10.02 3.40 1.43
C ILE A 34 8.67 3.43 2.14
N ILE A 35 7.71 4.18 1.61
CA ILE A 35 6.33 4.17 2.07
C ILE A 35 5.40 3.92 0.88
N CYS A 36 4.51 2.94 1.01
CA CYS A 36 3.47 2.65 0.02
C CYS A 36 2.10 2.93 0.61
N PHE A 37 1.25 3.57 -0.15
CA PHE A 37 -0.15 3.81 0.17
C PHE A 37 -1.04 2.96 -0.73
N GLY A 38 -1.81 2.06 -0.14
CA GLY A 38 -2.95 1.39 -0.74
C GLY A 38 -4.24 2.00 -0.21
N ALA A 39 -5.34 1.84 -0.90
CA ALA A 39 -6.63 2.27 -0.40
C ALA A 39 -7.15 1.34 0.71
N HIS A 40 -6.99 0.03 0.54
CA HIS A 40 -7.50 -1.01 1.43
C HIS A 40 -6.39 -1.91 1.98
N PRO A 41 -6.67 -2.67 3.07
CA PRO A 41 -5.74 -3.65 3.64
C PRO A 41 -5.62 -4.90 2.73
N ASP A 42 -4.81 -4.82 1.68
CA ASP A 42 -4.43 -5.82 0.68
C ASP A 42 -3.73 -5.19 -0.54
N ASP A 43 -4.01 -3.92 -0.84
CA ASP A 43 -3.54 -3.25 -2.06
C ASP A 43 -2.01 -3.20 -2.16
N CYS A 44 -1.34 -2.81 -1.07
CA CYS A 44 0.11 -2.69 -1.06
C CYS A 44 0.78 -4.05 -1.28
N GLU A 45 0.28 -5.09 -0.62
CA GLU A 45 0.79 -6.46 -0.68
C GLU A 45 0.65 -7.04 -2.10
N ILE A 46 -0.50 -6.78 -2.74
CA ILE A 46 -0.74 -7.15 -4.14
C ILE A 46 0.25 -6.44 -5.07
N GLN A 47 0.40 -5.13 -4.90
CA GLN A 47 1.09 -4.28 -5.87
C GLN A 47 2.61 -4.33 -5.74
N ILE A 48 3.14 -4.32 -4.51
CA ILE A 48 4.57 -4.17 -4.27
C ILE A 48 5.17 -5.21 -3.32
N GLY A 49 4.41 -6.24 -2.91
CA GLY A 49 4.85 -7.20 -1.89
C GLY A 49 6.18 -7.86 -2.20
N GLY A 50 6.46 -8.14 -3.47
CA GLY A 50 7.75 -8.70 -3.91
C GLY A 50 8.91 -7.71 -3.72
N VAL A 51 8.77 -6.51 -4.26
CA VAL A 51 9.81 -5.46 -4.15
C VAL A 51 9.96 -5.00 -2.69
N ALA A 52 8.88 -4.94 -1.92
CA ALA A 52 8.91 -4.66 -0.49
C ALA A 52 9.77 -5.69 0.27
N ALA A 53 9.59 -6.98 -0.03
CA ALA A 53 10.40 -8.05 0.54
C ALA A 53 11.89 -7.98 0.13
N LEU A 54 12.19 -7.55 -1.11
CA LEU A 54 13.57 -7.33 -1.57
C LEU A 54 14.24 -6.18 -0.80
N TRP A 55 13.56 -5.04 -0.61
CA TRP A 55 14.08 -3.93 0.19
C TRP A 55 14.29 -4.35 1.65
N ALA A 56 13.30 -5.02 2.25
CA ALA A 56 13.38 -5.52 3.63
C ALA A 56 14.56 -6.50 3.82
N ALA A 57 14.80 -7.40 2.86
CA ALA A 57 15.93 -8.34 2.88
C ALA A 57 17.30 -7.64 2.88
N LYS A 58 17.39 -6.42 2.31
CA LYS A 58 18.59 -5.57 2.34
C LYS A 58 18.66 -4.65 3.57
N GLY A 59 17.71 -4.78 4.49
CA GLY A 59 17.64 -3.99 5.72
C GLY A 59 17.14 -2.56 5.50
N HIS A 60 16.49 -2.27 4.39
CA HIS A 60 15.79 -1.01 4.16
C HIS A 60 14.45 -0.99 4.91
N HIS A 61 13.99 0.22 5.26
CA HIS A 61 12.75 0.41 6.00
C HIS A 61 11.57 0.58 5.04
N VAL A 62 10.63 -0.35 5.08
CA VAL A 62 9.42 -0.30 4.26
C VAL A 62 8.19 -0.21 5.17
N LYS A 63 7.28 0.72 4.84
CA LYS A 63 5.98 0.88 5.49
C LYS A 63 4.87 0.75 4.46
N LEU A 64 3.92 -0.14 4.73
CA LEU A 64 2.69 -0.27 3.95
C LEU A 64 1.55 0.40 4.72
N VAL A 65 0.81 1.30 4.06
CA VAL A 65 -0.27 2.08 4.66
C VAL A 65 -1.55 1.82 3.89
N SER A 66 -2.56 1.29 4.56
CA SER A 66 -3.92 1.25 4.04
C SER A 66 -4.66 2.51 4.48
N VAL A 67 -5.15 3.30 3.52
CA VAL A 67 -5.78 4.60 3.81
C VAL A 67 -7.19 4.46 4.36
N THR A 68 -7.88 3.35 4.06
CA THR A 68 -9.15 2.97 4.68
C THR A 68 -9.01 1.70 5.49
N ASN A 69 -9.98 1.43 6.37
CA ASN A 69 -9.96 0.25 7.25
C ASN A 69 -10.61 -1.00 6.64
N GLY A 70 -11.20 -0.89 5.45
CA GLY A 70 -11.79 -1.99 4.71
C GLY A 70 -13.05 -2.61 5.33
N ASP A 71 -13.76 -1.88 6.17
CA ASP A 71 -14.85 -2.36 7.02
C ASP A 71 -16.16 -2.73 6.30
N ILE A 72 -16.27 -2.45 5.00
CA ILE A 72 -17.38 -2.93 4.15
C ILE A 72 -16.92 -3.80 2.98
N GLY A 73 -15.64 -4.14 2.94
CA GLY A 73 -15.03 -4.89 1.83
C GLY A 73 -15.25 -6.40 1.87
N HIS A 74 -16.38 -6.91 2.42
CA HIS A 74 -16.69 -8.34 2.46
C HIS A 74 -18.19 -8.59 2.27
N TRP A 75 -18.54 -9.68 1.56
CA TRP A 75 -19.92 -10.00 1.20
C TRP A 75 -20.82 -10.41 2.38
N ARG A 76 -20.26 -10.85 3.51
CA ARG A 76 -20.96 -11.38 4.66
C ARG A 76 -20.68 -10.64 5.97
N GLU A 77 -19.52 -9.99 6.07
CA GLU A 77 -19.06 -9.32 7.28
C GLU A 77 -18.92 -7.83 7.03
N ALA A 78 -19.15 -7.00 8.05
CA ALA A 78 -19.00 -5.55 7.92
C ALA A 78 -18.69 -4.87 9.27
N GLY A 79 -18.31 -3.60 9.23
CA GLY A 79 -18.09 -2.73 10.38
C GLY A 79 -16.83 -3.10 11.17
N GLY A 80 -16.81 -2.70 12.45
CA GLY A 80 -15.66 -2.86 13.33
C GLY A 80 -15.06 -4.27 13.37
N PRO A 81 -15.87 -5.36 13.44
CA PRO A 81 -15.33 -6.73 13.39
C PRO A 81 -14.53 -7.02 12.12
N LEU A 82 -15.04 -6.62 10.96
CA LEU A 82 -14.32 -6.81 9.70
C LEU A 82 -13.05 -5.93 9.62
N ALA A 83 -13.13 -4.66 10.04
CA ALA A 83 -11.96 -3.78 10.08
C ALA A 83 -10.83 -4.37 10.93
N LEU A 84 -11.15 -4.90 12.12
CA LEU A 84 -10.17 -5.56 12.99
C LEU A 84 -9.59 -6.82 12.35
N ARG A 85 -10.42 -7.63 11.70
CA ARG A 85 -9.98 -8.83 10.97
C ARG A 85 -9.03 -8.48 9.85
N ARG A 86 -9.41 -7.58 8.95
CA ARG A 86 -8.59 -7.15 7.81
C ARG A 86 -7.27 -6.52 8.25
N LYS A 87 -7.30 -5.72 9.33
CA LYS A 87 -6.09 -5.19 9.93
C LYS A 87 -5.15 -6.30 10.41
N ALA A 88 -5.67 -7.32 11.11
CA ALA A 88 -4.85 -8.44 11.57
C ALA A 88 -4.29 -9.28 10.42
N GLU A 89 -5.06 -9.49 9.35
CA GLU A 89 -4.63 -10.15 8.13
C GLU A 89 -3.48 -9.38 7.45
N ALA A 90 -3.62 -8.05 7.28
CA ALA A 90 -2.56 -7.20 6.72
C ALA A 90 -1.31 -7.19 7.60
N GLU A 91 -1.43 -7.04 8.91
CA GLU A 91 -0.30 -7.10 9.85
C GLU A 91 0.45 -8.45 9.77
N GLN A 92 -0.27 -9.56 9.56
CA GLN A 92 0.35 -10.86 9.36
C GLN A 92 1.06 -10.97 8.00
N ALA A 93 0.46 -10.46 6.93
CA ALA A 93 1.07 -10.40 5.60
C ALA A 93 2.36 -9.58 5.63
N ASP A 94 2.32 -8.41 6.24
CA ASP A 94 3.47 -7.49 6.33
C ASP A 94 4.59 -8.06 7.19
N LYS A 95 4.25 -8.80 8.25
CA LYS A 95 5.22 -9.55 9.05
C LYS A 95 5.93 -10.64 8.21
N ILE A 96 5.20 -11.33 7.34
CA ILE A 96 5.80 -12.31 6.41
C ILE A 96 6.75 -11.59 5.45
N LEU A 97 6.36 -10.43 4.90
CA LEU A 97 7.22 -9.65 4.01
C LEU A 97 8.45 -9.07 4.72
N GLY A 98 8.39 -8.87 6.03
CA GLY A 98 9.43 -8.23 6.84
C GLY A 98 9.34 -6.70 6.83
N VAL A 99 8.14 -6.16 6.71
CA VAL A 99 7.85 -4.72 6.62
C VAL A 99 6.99 -4.23 7.79
N THR A 100 6.75 -2.93 7.88
CA THR A 100 5.85 -2.31 8.86
C THR A 100 4.50 -2.03 8.25
N SER A 101 3.43 -2.16 9.04
CA SER A 101 2.05 -1.98 8.64
C SER A 101 1.40 -0.79 9.36
N GLN A 102 0.50 -0.09 8.67
CA GLN A 102 -0.42 0.87 9.29
C GLN A 102 -1.74 0.90 8.53
N VAL A 103 -2.84 0.58 9.20
CA VAL A 103 -4.19 0.75 8.68
C VAL A 103 -4.81 1.98 9.34
N LEU A 104 -5.23 2.97 8.52
CA LEU A 104 -5.90 4.17 9.00
C LEU A 104 -7.39 3.90 9.25
N ASP A 105 -8.01 4.70 10.13
CA ASP A 105 -9.40 4.50 10.53
C ASP A 105 -10.36 5.41 9.72
N ILE A 106 -10.29 5.27 8.38
CA ILE A 106 -11.26 5.88 7.46
C ILE A 106 -12.15 4.76 6.92
N HIS A 107 -13.46 4.97 6.91
CA HIS A 107 -14.42 3.97 6.39
C HIS A 107 -14.15 3.67 4.92
N ASP A 108 -14.21 2.39 4.59
CA ASP A 108 -14.11 1.89 3.21
C ASP A 108 -15.27 2.45 2.36
N GLY A 109 -14.94 2.96 1.16
CA GLY A 109 -15.89 3.63 0.27
C GLY A 109 -16.13 5.12 0.57
N GLU A 110 -15.60 5.66 1.67
CA GLU A 110 -15.84 7.04 2.12
C GLU A 110 -14.61 7.96 2.05
N LEU A 111 -13.50 7.50 1.49
CA LEU A 111 -12.32 8.35 1.34
C LEU A 111 -12.60 9.50 0.37
N LEU A 112 -12.38 10.74 0.85
CA LEU A 112 -12.46 11.95 0.04
C LEU A 112 -11.11 12.70 0.04
N PRO A 113 -10.75 13.41 -1.05
CA PRO A 113 -9.53 14.20 -1.13
C PRO A 113 -9.66 15.54 -0.39
N THR A 114 -10.04 15.51 0.89
CA THR A 114 -10.19 16.68 1.75
C THR A 114 -8.82 17.25 2.14
N LEU A 115 -8.83 18.50 2.62
CA LEU A 115 -7.62 19.12 3.19
C LEU A 115 -7.10 18.35 4.41
N GLU A 116 -7.99 17.78 5.22
CA GLU A 116 -7.63 16.98 6.38
C GLU A 116 -6.87 15.70 5.97
N ASN A 117 -7.40 14.95 5.01
CA ASN A 117 -6.78 13.76 4.49
C ASN A 117 -5.45 14.07 3.76
N ARG A 118 -5.37 15.19 3.03
CA ARG A 118 -4.09 15.65 2.44
C ARG A 118 -3.04 15.94 3.52
N ARG A 119 -3.43 16.60 4.61
CA ARG A 119 -2.53 16.83 5.76
C ARG A 119 -2.11 15.54 6.42
N LEU A 120 -3.00 14.58 6.57
CA LEU A 120 -2.70 13.26 7.12
C LEU A 120 -1.63 12.53 6.28
N ILE A 121 -1.86 12.40 4.97
CA ILE A 121 -0.89 11.76 4.07
C ILE A 121 0.46 12.49 4.07
N THR A 122 0.44 13.83 4.00
CA THR A 122 1.68 14.65 4.04
C THR A 122 2.47 14.40 5.34
N ARG A 123 1.79 14.33 6.49
CA ARG A 123 2.46 14.02 7.79
C ARG A 123 3.08 12.64 7.78
N LEU A 124 2.37 11.62 7.34
CA LEU A 124 2.89 10.25 7.28
C LEU A 124 4.17 10.15 6.43
N ILE A 125 4.21 10.81 5.27
CA ILE A 125 5.40 10.85 4.41
C ILE A 125 6.56 11.55 5.12
N ARG A 126 6.30 12.69 5.79
CA ARG A 126 7.33 13.45 6.53
C ARG A 126 7.85 12.72 7.76
N GLU A 127 6.96 12.15 8.56
CA GLU A 127 7.30 11.38 9.77
C GLU A 127 8.16 10.17 9.41
N TRP A 128 7.83 9.49 8.31
CA TRP A 128 8.61 8.38 7.79
C TRP A 128 9.96 8.84 7.21
N LYS A 129 10.11 10.13 6.88
CA LYS A 129 11.27 10.70 6.14
C LYS A 129 11.51 9.93 4.83
N ALA A 130 10.46 9.72 4.06
CA ALA A 130 10.49 8.85 2.90
C ALA A 130 11.52 9.30 1.85
N ASP A 131 12.24 8.34 1.26
CA ASP A 131 13.04 8.48 0.04
C ASP A 131 12.21 8.11 -1.19
N VAL A 132 11.32 7.12 -1.04
CA VAL A 132 10.42 6.63 -2.07
C VAL A 132 9.00 6.56 -1.52
N VAL A 133 8.04 7.10 -2.28
CA VAL A 133 6.60 7.06 -2.00
C VAL A 133 5.91 6.36 -3.15
N ILE A 134 5.07 5.37 -2.85
CA ILE A 134 4.38 4.57 -3.87
C ILE A 134 2.87 4.66 -3.63
N ALA A 135 2.07 4.75 -4.69
CA ALA A 135 0.62 4.84 -4.61
C ALA A 135 -0.06 4.37 -5.91
N PRO A 136 -1.40 4.12 -5.90
CA PRO A 136 -2.14 3.94 -7.14
C PRO A 136 -2.14 5.23 -7.98
N ARG A 137 -2.37 5.10 -9.28
CA ARG A 137 -2.62 6.25 -10.15
C ARG A 137 -3.97 6.90 -9.80
N PRO A 138 -4.14 8.24 -10.02
CA PRO A 138 -5.44 8.91 -9.84
C PRO A 138 -6.54 8.48 -10.82
N ASN A 139 -6.30 7.45 -11.61
CA ASN A 139 -7.20 6.89 -12.59
C ASN A 139 -7.45 5.41 -12.32
N ASP A 140 -8.51 5.10 -11.59
CA ASP A 140 -8.86 3.75 -11.15
C ASP A 140 -10.39 3.59 -11.10
N TYR A 141 -10.90 2.34 -11.09
CA TYR A 141 -12.32 2.06 -11.00
C TYR A 141 -12.90 2.38 -9.62
N HIS A 142 -12.11 2.15 -8.55
CA HIS A 142 -12.56 2.35 -7.18
C HIS A 142 -12.34 3.81 -6.73
N PRO A 143 -13.34 4.48 -6.09
CA PRO A 143 -13.18 5.84 -5.63
C PRO A 143 -12.01 5.99 -4.65
N ASP A 144 -11.87 5.08 -3.67
CA ASP A 144 -10.80 5.15 -2.68
C ASP A 144 -9.41 4.97 -3.29
N HIS A 145 -9.25 4.13 -4.32
CA HIS A 145 -7.99 4.02 -5.06
C HIS A 145 -7.66 5.35 -5.75
N ARG A 146 -8.64 5.95 -6.44
CA ARG A 146 -8.43 7.26 -7.08
C ARG A 146 -8.04 8.32 -6.08
N TYR A 147 -8.77 8.41 -4.97
CA TYR A 147 -8.53 9.45 -3.98
C TYR A 147 -7.27 9.21 -3.16
N THR A 148 -6.85 7.96 -2.93
CA THR A 148 -5.51 7.64 -2.41
C THR A 148 -4.44 8.17 -3.38
N GLY A 149 -4.57 7.88 -4.67
CA GLY A 149 -3.67 8.40 -5.70
C GLY A 149 -3.62 9.93 -5.74
N VAL A 150 -4.78 10.60 -5.72
CA VAL A 150 -4.88 12.08 -5.70
C VAL A 150 -4.23 12.65 -4.44
N LEU A 151 -4.52 12.12 -3.26
CA LEU A 151 -3.99 12.61 -1.99
C LEU A 151 -2.46 12.48 -1.91
N VAL A 152 -1.92 11.36 -2.38
CA VAL A 152 -0.47 11.13 -2.43
C VAL A 152 0.17 12.05 -3.48
N GLN A 153 -0.42 12.18 -4.67
CA GLN A 153 0.04 13.08 -5.73
C GLN A 153 0.05 14.55 -5.26
N ASP A 154 -1.02 15.01 -4.60
CA ASP A 154 -1.11 16.35 -4.01
C ASP A 154 -0.02 16.58 -2.95
N SER A 155 0.35 15.52 -2.22
CA SER A 155 1.39 15.61 -1.19
C SER A 155 2.80 15.74 -1.76
N ALA A 156 3.04 15.39 -3.04
CA ALA A 156 4.36 15.41 -3.65
C ALA A 156 5.03 16.79 -3.61
N TYR A 157 4.26 17.87 -3.75
CA TYR A 157 4.77 19.23 -3.55
C TYR A 157 4.75 19.61 -2.05
N MET A 158 3.69 19.25 -1.33
CA MET A 158 3.44 19.72 0.04
C MET A 158 4.44 19.19 1.07
N VAL A 159 5.06 18.03 0.84
CA VAL A 159 6.03 17.46 1.79
C VAL A 159 7.26 18.35 2.03
N THR A 160 7.59 19.25 1.08
CA THR A 160 8.72 20.20 1.18
C THR A 160 8.29 21.60 1.60
N VAL A 161 7.00 21.90 1.74
CA VAL A 161 6.48 23.24 2.09
C VAL A 161 6.46 23.46 3.59
N PRO A 162 7.33 24.32 4.17
CA PRO A 162 7.53 24.41 5.63
C PRO A 162 6.26 24.74 6.42
N PHE A 163 5.41 25.63 5.91
CA PHE A 163 4.22 26.09 6.62
C PHE A 163 2.96 25.26 6.36
N PHE A 164 3.06 24.21 5.54
CA PHE A 164 2.03 23.19 5.44
C PHE A 164 2.35 22.08 6.47
N CYS A 165 1.43 21.80 7.40
CA CYS A 165 1.65 20.89 8.54
C CYS A 165 2.93 21.23 9.35
N PRO A 166 3.04 22.44 9.94
CA PRO A 166 4.25 22.92 10.62
C PRO A 166 4.58 22.14 11.90
N ASP A 167 3.68 21.31 12.36
CA ASP A 167 3.84 20.37 13.49
C ASP A 167 4.78 19.20 13.16
N VAL A 168 5.00 18.90 11.87
CA VAL A 168 5.98 17.90 11.43
C VAL A 168 6.98 18.56 10.48
N PRO A 169 8.30 18.47 10.73
CA PRO A 169 9.32 19.10 9.89
C PRO A 169 9.17 18.71 8.41
N CYS A 170 9.25 19.70 7.52
CA CYS A 170 9.24 19.44 6.08
C CYS A 170 10.49 18.68 5.64
N LEU A 171 10.37 17.91 4.56
CA LEU A 171 11.50 17.20 3.97
C LEU A 171 12.42 18.19 3.25
N LYS A 172 13.72 18.03 3.43
CA LYS A 172 14.74 18.84 2.71
C LYS A 172 14.85 18.44 1.24
N ASN A 173 14.76 17.15 0.98
CA ASN A 173 14.75 16.57 -0.36
C ASN A 173 13.39 15.97 -0.65
N ASN A 174 12.86 16.25 -1.83
CA ASN A 174 11.60 15.65 -2.24
C ASN A 174 11.82 14.16 -2.54
N PRO A 175 10.98 13.23 -2.03
CA PRO A 175 11.03 11.82 -2.39
C PRO A 175 10.81 11.59 -3.90
N VAL A 176 11.20 10.42 -4.38
CA VAL A 176 10.71 9.90 -5.64
C VAL A 176 9.32 9.33 -5.42
N PHE A 177 8.32 9.83 -6.17
CA PHE A 177 6.96 9.33 -6.15
C PHE A 177 6.74 8.38 -7.32
N LEU A 178 6.13 7.24 -7.05
CA LEU A 178 5.90 6.16 -8.01
C LEU A 178 4.44 5.73 -8.02
N TYR A 179 3.97 5.32 -9.18
CA TYR A 179 2.65 4.71 -9.34
C TYR A 179 2.76 3.21 -9.52
N ASN A 180 1.82 2.49 -8.92
CA ASN A 180 1.62 1.06 -9.14
C ASN A 180 1.07 0.77 -10.54
N PRO A 181 1.33 -0.45 -11.09
CA PRO A 181 0.76 -0.86 -12.36
C PRO A 181 -0.74 -1.11 -12.26
N ASP A 182 -1.45 -0.72 -13.31
CA ASP A 182 -2.84 -1.05 -13.52
C ASP A 182 -3.10 -1.51 -14.97
N SER A 183 -4.36 -1.78 -15.31
CA SER A 183 -4.78 -2.19 -16.65
C SER A 183 -5.61 -1.13 -17.39
N PHE A 184 -5.82 0.04 -16.79
CA PHE A 184 -6.63 1.10 -17.36
C PHE A 184 -5.93 1.76 -18.53
N GLN A 185 -6.70 2.00 -19.61
CA GLN A 185 -6.17 2.56 -20.86
C GLN A 185 -6.48 4.06 -21.01
N LYS A 186 -7.45 4.57 -20.27
CA LYS A 186 -7.92 5.95 -20.37
C LYS A 186 -7.81 6.67 -19.02
N PRO A 187 -7.38 7.96 -18.99
CA PRO A 187 -6.98 8.77 -20.15
C PRO A 187 -5.66 8.33 -20.77
N ASN A 188 -4.72 7.74 -19.99
CA ASN A 188 -3.43 7.25 -20.45
C ASN A 188 -3.18 5.82 -19.92
N PRO A 189 -2.66 4.89 -20.74
CA PRO A 189 -2.24 3.59 -20.25
C PRO A 189 -1.04 3.72 -19.31
N PHE A 190 -0.89 2.76 -18.39
CA PHE A 190 0.30 2.65 -17.55
C PHE A 190 1.54 2.37 -18.41
N GLN A 191 2.58 3.18 -18.23
CA GLN A 191 3.86 3.06 -18.93
C GLN A 191 4.99 2.94 -17.89
N PRO A 192 5.59 1.76 -17.71
CA PRO A 192 6.60 1.57 -16.68
C PRO A 192 7.89 2.29 -17.02
N ASP A 193 8.41 3.05 -16.06
CA ASP A 193 9.79 3.54 -16.07
C ASP A 193 10.75 2.52 -15.47
N ILE A 194 10.24 1.64 -14.59
CA ILE A 194 11.01 0.65 -13.85
C ILE A 194 10.26 -0.67 -13.87
N ALA A 195 10.98 -1.78 -14.10
CA ALA A 195 10.48 -3.13 -13.88
C ALA A 195 11.53 -3.94 -13.08
N ILE A 196 11.08 -4.65 -12.05
CA ILE A 196 11.91 -5.35 -11.08
C ILE A 196 11.58 -6.83 -11.10
N ALA A 197 12.63 -7.67 -11.24
CA ALA A 197 12.52 -9.11 -11.06
C ALA A 197 12.23 -9.44 -9.60
N ILE A 198 11.20 -10.26 -9.36
CA ILE A 198 10.83 -10.72 -8.02
C ILE A 198 10.93 -12.25 -7.88
N ASP A 199 11.59 -12.93 -8.83
CA ASP A 199 11.80 -14.37 -8.81
C ASP A 199 12.35 -14.88 -7.46
N PRO A 200 13.34 -14.23 -6.82
CA PRO A 200 13.88 -14.69 -5.53
C PRO A 200 12.89 -14.64 -4.36
N VAL A 201 11.82 -13.85 -4.48
CA VAL A 201 10.88 -13.56 -3.37
C VAL A 201 9.42 -13.87 -3.72
N ILE A 202 9.15 -14.45 -4.89
CA ILE A 202 7.77 -14.73 -5.31
C ILE A 202 7.04 -15.60 -4.29
N GLN A 203 7.66 -16.63 -3.73
CA GLN A 203 7.01 -17.48 -2.74
C GLN A 203 6.68 -16.69 -1.48
N LYS A 204 7.58 -15.82 -1.03
CA LYS A 204 7.35 -14.95 0.13
C LYS A 204 6.18 -13.99 -0.09
N LYS A 205 6.06 -13.41 -1.31
CA LYS A 205 4.92 -12.61 -1.71
C LYS A 205 3.62 -13.42 -1.66
N LEU A 206 3.62 -14.61 -2.25
CA LEU A 206 2.44 -15.48 -2.25
C LEU A 206 2.03 -15.90 -0.83
N ASP A 207 2.99 -16.21 0.04
CA ASP A 207 2.72 -16.54 1.45
C ASP A 207 2.13 -15.35 2.22
N ALA A 208 2.53 -14.12 1.91
CA ALA A 208 1.93 -12.92 2.48
C ALA A 208 0.49 -12.72 1.98
N LEU A 209 0.23 -12.93 0.69
CA LEU A 209 -1.11 -12.84 0.13
C LEU A 209 -2.05 -13.93 0.68
N ASP A 210 -1.53 -15.11 1.02
CA ASP A 210 -2.29 -16.19 1.66
C ASP A 210 -2.84 -15.76 3.04
N ALA A 211 -2.20 -14.82 3.74
CA ALA A 211 -2.67 -14.31 5.02
C ALA A 211 -3.91 -13.40 4.91
N LEU A 212 -4.25 -12.92 3.71
CA LEU A 212 -5.37 -12.03 3.43
C LEU A 212 -6.65 -12.83 3.08
N GLU A 213 -7.04 -13.71 4.00
CA GLU A 213 -8.06 -14.76 3.79
C GLU A 213 -9.42 -14.17 3.39
N SER A 214 -9.88 -13.14 4.12
CA SER A 214 -11.19 -12.51 3.89
C SER A 214 -11.35 -11.99 2.46
N GLN A 215 -10.25 -11.54 1.83
CA GLN A 215 -10.26 -10.94 0.51
C GLN A 215 -10.08 -11.97 -0.60
N PHE A 216 -9.13 -12.88 -0.47
CA PHE A 216 -8.73 -13.72 -1.60
C PHE A 216 -9.37 -15.10 -1.58
N TYR A 217 -9.58 -15.66 -0.42
CA TYR A 217 -10.22 -16.99 -0.29
C TYR A 217 -11.73 -16.88 -0.16
N GLU A 218 -12.21 -15.94 0.64
CA GLU A 218 -13.65 -15.70 0.84
C GLU A 218 -14.26 -14.77 -0.23
N GLY A 219 -13.42 -14.06 -1.02
CA GLY A 219 -13.82 -13.29 -2.20
C GLY A 219 -14.15 -11.83 -1.93
N GLY A 220 -13.85 -11.30 -0.73
CA GLY A 220 -14.07 -9.90 -0.39
C GLY A 220 -15.52 -9.46 -0.59
N ALA A 221 -15.72 -8.23 -1.07
CA ALA A 221 -17.06 -7.66 -1.32
C ALA A 221 -17.87 -8.41 -2.42
N ASN A 222 -17.19 -9.10 -3.33
CA ASN A 222 -17.80 -9.87 -4.42
C ASN A 222 -17.85 -11.37 -4.13
N GLY A 223 -17.60 -11.78 -2.88
CA GLY A 223 -17.62 -13.16 -2.47
C GLY A 223 -19.03 -13.75 -2.40
N TYR A 224 -19.09 -15.07 -2.22
CA TYR A 224 -20.31 -15.83 -2.09
C TYR A 224 -20.03 -17.17 -1.36
N PRO A 225 -21.07 -17.87 -0.83
CA PRO A 225 -20.86 -19.01 0.08
C PRO A 225 -19.99 -20.14 -0.48
N GLU A 226 -20.05 -20.41 -1.79
CA GLU A 226 -19.32 -21.51 -2.44
C GLU A 226 -17.80 -21.27 -2.49
N LEU A 227 -17.34 -20.03 -2.25
CA LEU A 227 -15.90 -19.72 -2.10
C LEU A 227 -15.34 -20.19 -0.74
N ILE A 228 -16.21 -20.55 0.23
CA ILE A 228 -15.83 -21.06 1.55
C ILE A 228 -16.28 -22.52 1.67
N PRO A 229 -15.68 -23.45 0.92
CA PRO A 229 -16.09 -24.84 0.97
C PRO A 229 -15.74 -25.47 2.34
N THR A 230 -16.62 -26.33 2.82
CA THR A 230 -16.39 -27.11 4.05
C THR A 230 -15.58 -28.38 3.81
N ASP A 231 -15.54 -28.87 2.57
CA ASP A 231 -14.77 -30.05 2.16
C ASP A 231 -13.26 -29.69 2.07
N PRO A 232 -12.37 -30.44 2.79
CA PRO A 232 -10.94 -30.14 2.81
C PRO A 232 -10.25 -30.19 1.42
N ALA A 233 -10.69 -31.08 0.53
CA ALA A 233 -10.10 -31.18 -0.81
C ALA A 233 -10.47 -29.97 -1.64
N LYS A 234 -11.69 -29.46 -1.52
CA LYS A 234 -12.13 -28.23 -2.17
C LYS A 234 -11.45 -26.99 -1.58
N GLN A 235 -11.21 -26.93 -0.28
CA GLN A 235 -10.42 -25.88 0.36
C GLN A 235 -9.00 -25.84 -0.23
N GLN A 236 -8.35 -27.00 -0.30
CA GLN A 236 -7.00 -27.09 -0.86
C GLN A 236 -6.97 -26.70 -2.35
N GLU A 237 -7.99 -27.10 -3.11
CA GLU A 237 -8.11 -26.69 -4.52
C GLU A 237 -8.30 -25.19 -4.65
N ARG A 238 -9.17 -24.58 -3.84
CA ARG A 238 -9.36 -23.13 -3.79
C ARG A 238 -8.05 -22.40 -3.48
N HIS A 239 -7.29 -22.91 -2.50
CA HIS A 239 -5.97 -22.36 -2.16
C HIS A 239 -5.02 -22.37 -3.36
N ARG A 240 -4.90 -23.50 -4.07
CA ARG A 240 -4.07 -23.60 -5.26
C ARG A 240 -4.49 -22.61 -6.34
N GLN A 241 -5.80 -22.48 -6.60
CA GLN A 241 -6.34 -21.59 -7.64
C GLN A 241 -6.06 -20.12 -7.35
N VAL A 242 -6.29 -19.66 -6.11
CA VAL A 242 -6.02 -18.27 -5.72
C VAL A 242 -4.54 -17.95 -5.84
N ARG A 243 -3.69 -18.83 -5.31
CA ARG A 243 -2.24 -18.67 -5.36
C ARG A 243 -1.72 -18.63 -6.80
N ALA A 244 -2.18 -19.55 -7.65
CA ALA A 244 -1.85 -19.59 -9.08
C ALA A 244 -2.30 -18.31 -9.81
N GLY A 245 -3.43 -17.70 -9.41
CA GLY A 245 -3.90 -16.43 -9.98
C GLY A 245 -2.94 -15.28 -9.70
N PHE A 246 -2.42 -15.15 -8.48
CA PHE A 246 -1.43 -14.13 -8.14
C PHE A 246 -0.07 -14.39 -8.79
N GLU A 247 0.35 -15.65 -8.86
CA GLU A 247 1.56 -16.04 -9.57
C GLU A 247 1.47 -15.67 -11.06
N GLN A 248 0.34 -15.98 -11.71
CA GLN A 248 0.09 -15.62 -13.11
C GLN A 248 0.08 -14.09 -13.32
N ARG A 249 -0.42 -13.31 -12.36
CA ARG A 249 -0.37 -11.85 -12.42
C ARG A 249 1.07 -11.34 -12.49
N ALA A 250 1.95 -11.85 -11.64
CA ALA A 250 3.37 -11.49 -11.64
C ALA A 250 4.09 -11.94 -12.93
N GLN A 251 3.74 -13.10 -13.48
CA GLN A 251 4.23 -13.58 -14.79
C GLN A 251 3.79 -12.66 -15.92
N ASN A 252 2.53 -12.25 -15.92
CA ASN A 252 1.98 -11.34 -16.93
C ASN A 252 2.69 -9.98 -16.92
N LEU A 253 3.07 -9.45 -15.76
CA LEU A 253 3.86 -8.23 -15.65
C LEU A 253 5.27 -8.43 -16.22
N ALA A 254 5.95 -9.53 -15.91
CA ALA A 254 7.26 -9.86 -16.46
C ALA A 254 7.21 -9.99 -18.00
N HIS A 255 6.17 -10.63 -18.52
CA HIS A 255 5.98 -10.75 -19.97
C HIS A 255 5.69 -9.39 -20.62
N ARG A 256 4.73 -8.63 -20.06
CA ARG A 256 4.28 -7.33 -20.59
C ARG A 256 5.41 -6.31 -20.62
N PHE A 257 6.28 -6.32 -19.61
CA PHE A 257 7.33 -5.32 -19.43
C PHE A 257 8.74 -5.88 -19.66
N ARG A 258 8.87 -6.92 -20.51
CA ARG A 258 10.14 -7.58 -20.85
C ARG A 258 11.18 -6.60 -21.37
N SER A 259 10.81 -5.66 -22.21
CA SER A 259 11.72 -4.63 -22.73
C SER A 259 12.27 -3.75 -21.62
N LYS A 260 11.45 -3.38 -20.64
CA LYS A 260 11.87 -2.58 -19.50
C LYS A 260 12.81 -3.38 -18.56
N LEU A 261 12.54 -4.66 -18.36
CA LEU A 261 13.46 -5.56 -17.65
C LEU A 261 14.82 -5.62 -18.38
N ALA A 262 14.83 -5.68 -19.71
CA ALA A 262 16.06 -5.74 -20.48
C ALA A 262 16.92 -4.46 -20.38
N GLU A 263 16.30 -3.30 -20.15
CA GLU A 263 17.03 -2.05 -19.93
C GLU A 263 17.89 -2.08 -18.67
N PHE A 264 17.41 -2.74 -17.59
CA PHE A 264 18.09 -2.77 -16.31
C PHE A 264 18.91 -4.04 -16.08
N TYR A 265 18.48 -5.19 -16.62
CA TYR A 265 19.11 -6.49 -16.38
C TYR A 265 19.95 -7.01 -17.56
N GLY A 266 19.84 -6.37 -18.74
CA GLY A 266 20.39 -6.90 -19.99
C GLY A 266 19.47 -7.95 -20.63
N GLN A 267 19.62 -8.18 -21.95
CA GLN A 267 18.73 -9.04 -22.75
C GLN A 267 18.69 -10.48 -22.24
N ASP A 268 19.87 -11.09 -22.02
CA ASP A 268 19.98 -12.49 -21.63
C ASP A 268 19.32 -12.76 -20.27
N LYS A 269 19.62 -11.94 -19.27
CA LYS A 269 19.05 -12.08 -17.93
C LYS A 269 17.55 -11.78 -17.95
N ALA A 270 17.13 -10.73 -18.65
CA ALA A 270 15.72 -10.39 -18.78
C ALA A 270 14.89 -11.53 -19.37
N ALA A 271 15.44 -12.31 -20.33
CA ALA A 271 14.76 -13.46 -20.93
C ALA A 271 14.42 -14.56 -19.90
N SER A 272 15.21 -14.72 -18.85
CA SER A 272 15.02 -15.72 -17.79
C SER A 272 14.17 -15.27 -16.61
N ILE A 273 13.78 -13.97 -16.53
CA ILE A 273 12.92 -13.46 -15.47
C ILE A 273 11.50 -13.94 -15.69
N HIS A 274 10.91 -14.59 -14.67
CA HIS A 274 9.55 -15.13 -14.73
C HIS A 274 8.53 -14.24 -14.05
N TYR A 275 8.92 -13.51 -13.00
CA TYR A 275 8.02 -12.72 -12.16
C TYR A 275 8.54 -11.29 -12.02
N ALA A 276 7.65 -10.30 -12.15
CA ALA A 276 8.03 -8.90 -12.01
C ALA A 276 6.96 -8.06 -11.32
N GLU A 277 7.43 -6.95 -10.76
CA GLU A 277 6.64 -5.78 -10.40
C GLU A 277 7.17 -4.57 -11.18
N ALA A 278 6.34 -3.55 -11.39
CA ALA A 278 6.71 -2.41 -12.23
C ALA A 278 6.20 -1.10 -11.64
N PHE A 279 6.83 0.02 -12.00
CA PHE A 279 6.47 1.34 -11.50
C PHE A 279 6.57 2.39 -12.61
N GLU A 280 5.68 3.37 -12.56
CA GLU A 280 5.71 4.58 -13.37
C GLU A 280 6.11 5.76 -12.47
N ILE A 281 7.00 6.64 -12.92
CA ILE A 281 7.46 7.79 -12.12
C ILE A 281 6.41 8.90 -12.17
N CYS A 282 5.95 9.35 -11.01
CA CYS A 282 5.14 10.55 -10.88
C CYS A 282 5.99 11.80 -11.15
N GLU A 283 5.52 12.67 -12.03
CA GLU A 283 6.26 13.86 -12.46
C GLU A 283 6.37 14.95 -11.40
N TYR A 284 5.63 14.86 -10.28
CA TYR A 284 5.52 15.95 -9.29
C TYR A 284 6.47 15.84 -8.11
N GLY A 285 7.09 14.67 -7.93
CA GLY A 285 8.18 14.48 -6.98
C GLY A 285 9.55 14.76 -7.58
N ARG A 286 10.60 14.25 -6.93
CA ARG A 286 11.94 14.27 -7.49
C ARG A 286 12.03 13.29 -8.66
N ARG A 287 12.68 13.72 -9.75
CA ARG A 287 12.89 12.89 -10.94
C ARG A 287 14.29 12.27 -10.88
N PRO A 288 14.42 10.98 -10.62
CA PRO A 288 15.70 10.30 -10.55
C PRO A 288 16.25 10.04 -11.96
N ASP A 289 17.56 10.09 -12.11
CA ASP A 289 18.25 9.52 -13.25
C ASP A 289 18.43 7.99 -13.09
N THR A 290 18.96 7.32 -14.12
CA THR A 290 19.16 5.87 -14.12
C THR A 290 20.09 5.39 -12.98
N GLU A 291 21.14 6.15 -12.67
CA GLU A 291 22.08 5.80 -11.60
C GLU A 291 21.45 5.97 -10.21
N GLU A 292 20.60 6.96 -10.06
CA GLU A 292 19.82 7.12 -8.84
C GLU A 292 18.76 6.01 -8.69
N LEU A 293 18.09 5.62 -9.76
CA LEU A 293 17.17 4.47 -9.75
C LEU A 293 17.86 3.18 -9.29
N LYS A 294 19.10 2.94 -9.75
CA LYS A 294 19.89 1.78 -9.28
C LYS A 294 20.20 1.83 -7.78
N LYS A 295 20.37 3.04 -7.22
CA LYS A 295 20.55 3.20 -5.76
C LYS A 295 19.25 2.98 -4.98
N LEU A 296 18.12 3.44 -5.53
CA LEU A 296 16.79 3.26 -4.92
C LEU A 296 16.29 1.81 -5.03
N PHE A 297 16.69 1.09 -6.08
CA PHE A 297 16.38 -0.31 -6.32
C PHE A 297 17.68 -1.15 -6.39
N PRO A 298 18.34 -1.41 -5.24
CA PRO A 298 19.70 -1.97 -5.20
C PRO A 298 19.73 -3.50 -5.47
N PHE A 299 18.91 -4.00 -6.38
CA PHE A 299 18.80 -5.42 -6.76
C PHE A 299 18.92 -5.69 -8.27
N PHE A 300 19.25 -4.69 -9.08
CA PHE A 300 19.43 -4.87 -10.53
C PHE A 300 20.67 -5.71 -10.91
N GLY A 301 21.63 -5.85 -10.02
CA GLY A 301 22.88 -6.58 -10.26
C GLY A 301 22.89 -8.02 -9.74
N GLU A 302 21.79 -8.49 -9.19
CA GLU A 302 21.68 -9.82 -8.54
C GLU A 302 21.08 -10.88 -9.44
#